data_f8248feb2145f1ec6675242886ff4358
#
_entry.id   f8248feb2145f1ec6675242886ff4358
#
_cell.length_a   1.000
_cell.length_b   1.000
_cell.length_c   1.000
_cell.angle_alpha   90.00
_cell.angle_beta   90.00
_cell.angle_gamma   90.00
#
_symmetry.space_group_name_H-M   'P 1'
#
loop_
_entity.id
_entity.type
_entity.pdbx_description
1 polymer ?
#
loop_
_entity_poly.entity_id
_entity_poly.type
_entity_poly.pdbx_seq_one_letter_code
_entity_poly.pdbx_strand_id
1 'polypeptide(L)'
;YTDNKDGLIQFIDSAKFAITEVRDTVVKVNKGSRWQPVIVDVEKRVVDTIGYEPILKSFEGKDYQNMFNVPGVEGKQFDLVIGLVEKIAGLQVPVFEARTEKKDLLKGMDISLVKQEMEAIESDQIKGEYVSVGSLNEVTSGGNWPPSYDKANREEENDK
;
A
#
# COMPACT_ATOMS: atom_id res chain seq x y z
N TYR A 1 -12.48 -0.51 -0.90
CA TYR A 1 -11.35 0.29 -1.39
C TYR A 1 -11.88 1.68 -1.75
N THR A 2 -11.13 2.73 -1.44
CA THR A 2 -11.53 4.11 -1.69
C THR A 2 -10.32 4.95 -2.10
N ASP A 3 -10.53 5.86 -3.02
CA ASP A 3 -9.63 6.95 -3.40
C ASP A 3 -9.89 8.25 -2.61
N ASN A 4 -10.88 8.19 -1.71
CA ASN A 4 -11.20 9.31 -0.83
C ASN A 4 -10.14 9.46 0.26
N LYS A 5 -9.32 10.50 0.16
CA LYS A 5 -8.21 10.81 1.08
C LYS A 5 -8.69 11.08 2.50
N ASP A 6 -9.76 11.84 2.66
CA ASP A 6 -10.34 12.13 3.98
C ASP A 6 -10.90 10.86 4.63
N GLY A 7 -11.54 10.01 3.83
CA GLY A 7 -12.01 8.70 4.27
C GLY A 7 -10.88 7.77 4.73
N LEU A 8 -9.70 7.84 4.09
CA LEU A 8 -8.53 7.09 4.52
C LEU A 8 -7.95 7.60 5.83
N ILE A 9 -7.87 8.91 6.03
CA ILE A 9 -7.44 9.50 7.31
C ILE A 9 -8.41 9.10 8.42
N GLN A 10 -9.71 9.24 8.20
CA GLN A 10 -10.72 8.83 9.17
C GLN A 10 -10.67 7.33 9.49
N PHE A 11 -10.34 6.49 8.50
CA PHE A 11 -10.14 5.06 8.71
C PHE A 11 -8.93 4.81 9.62
N ILE A 12 -7.80 5.50 9.42
CA ILE A 12 -6.60 5.38 10.27
C ILE A 12 -6.95 5.74 11.72
N ASP A 13 -7.75 6.80 11.92
CA ASP A 13 -8.14 7.30 13.26
C ASP A 13 -9.07 6.35 14.00
N SER A 14 -9.95 5.66 13.30
CA SER A 14 -11.07 4.93 13.92
C SER A 14 -10.95 3.41 13.83
N ALA A 15 -10.25 2.88 12.84
CA ALA A 15 -10.25 1.45 12.56
C ALA A 15 -9.30 0.67 13.48
N LYS A 16 -9.66 -0.60 13.67
CA LYS A 16 -8.87 -1.57 14.44
C LYS A 16 -8.75 -2.84 13.63
N PHE A 17 -7.60 -3.48 13.68
CA PHE A 17 -7.43 -4.81 13.13
C PHE A 17 -7.57 -5.87 14.23
N ALA A 18 -8.13 -7.02 13.86
CA ALA A 18 -8.27 -8.14 14.77
C ALA A 18 -6.91 -8.86 14.91
N ILE A 19 -6.48 -9.05 16.15
CA ILE A 19 -5.36 -9.95 16.46
C ILE A 19 -5.94 -11.34 16.53
N THR A 20 -5.44 -12.24 15.69
CA THR A 20 -5.96 -13.61 15.59
C THR A 20 -4.92 -14.63 15.99
N GLU A 21 -5.35 -15.68 16.67
CA GLU A 21 -4.58 -16.87 16.94
C GLU A 21 -5.10 -18.01 16.09
N VAL A 22 -4.19 -18.74 15.47
CA VAL A 22 -4.52 -19.90 14.65
C VAL A 22 -4.15 -21.15 15.44
N ARG A 23 -5.11 -22.03 15.65
CA ARG A 23 -4.90 -23.32 16.31
C ARG A 23 -5.52 -24.47 15.51
N ASP A 24 -4.84 -25.59 15.49
CA ASP A 24 -5.38 -26.83 14.95
C ASP A 24 -6.14 -27.55 16.05
N THR A 25 -7.35 -28.01 15.76
CA THR A 25 -8.21 -28.76 16.69
C THR A 25 -8.81 -29.95 15.96
N VAL A 26 -9.11 -30.99 16.73
CA VAL A 26 -9.77 -32.18 16.21
C VAL A 26 -11.25 -32.08 16.50
N VAL A 27 -12.06 -32.13 15.46
CA VAL A 27 -13.52 -32.15 15.58
C VAL A 27 -14.08 -33.47 15.10
N LYS A 28 -15.05 -34.01 15.83
CA LYS A 28 -15.75 -35.22 15.45
C LYS A 28 -16.84 -34.91 14.43
N VAL A 29 -16.72 -35.45 13.24
CA VAL A 29 -17.67 -35.25 12.16
C VAL A 29 -18.33 -36.58 11.82
N ASN A 30 -19.67 -36.58 11.75
CA ASN A 30 -20.41 -37.75 11.28
C ASN A 30 -20.40 -37.77 9.74
N LYS A 31 -19.66 -38.71 9.15
CA LYS A 31 -19.65 -39.01 7.70
C LYS A 31 -20.66 -40.06 7.28
N GLY A 32 -21.36 -40.68 8.25
CA GLY A 32 -22.40 -41.65 7.98
C GLY A 32 -23.79 -41.03 7.85
N SER A 33 -24.79 -41.89 7.64
CA SER A 33 -26.20 -41.50 7.63
C SER A 33 -26.73 -41.24 9.06
N ARG A 34 -27.92 -40.69 9.17
CA ARG A 34 -28.62 -40.51 10.46
C ARG A 34 -28.86 -41.84 11.16
N TRP A 35 -29.02 -42.93 10.41
CA TRP A 35 -29.34 -44.28 10.91
C TRP A 35 -28.09 -45.14 11.13
N GLN A 36 -26.98 -44.79 10.46
CA GLN A 36 -25.68 -45.45 10.64
C GLN A 36 -24.60 -44.36 10.74
N PRO A 37 -24.42 -43.78 11.92
CA PRO A 37 -23.44 -42.75 12.13
C PRO A 37 -22.03 -43.36 12.09
N VAL A 38 -21.15 -42.73 11.29
CA VAL A 38 -19.71 -43.02 11.25
C VAL A 38 -18.99 -41.75 11.72
N ILE A 39 -18.57 -41.77 12.98
CA ILE A 39 -17.85 -40.67 13.58
C ILE A 39 -16.37 -40.78 13.22
N VAL A 40 -15.83 -39.75 12.58
CA VAL A 40 -14.40 -39.65 12.26
C VAL A 40 -13.84 -38.36 12.85
N ASP A 41 -12.62 -38.45 13.32
CA ASP A 41 -11.87 -37.30 13.77
C ASP A 41 -11.30 -36.58 12.54
N VAL A 42 -11.58 -35.30 12.45
CA VAL A 42 -11.09 -34.42 11.35
C VAL A 42 -10.33 -33.25 11.96
N GLU A 43 -9.09 -33.08 11.55
CA GLU A 43 -8.32 -31.91 11.89
C GLU A 43 -8.95 -30.66 11.21
N LYS A 44 -9.19 -29.65 12.01
CA LYS A 44 -9.74 -28.36 11.55
C LYS A 44 -8.91 -27.23 12.12
N ARG A 45 -8.46 -26.35 11.22
CA ARG A 45 -7.85 -25.08 11.60
C ARG A 45 -8.92 -24.10 12.04
N VAL A 46 -8.78 -23.59 13.24
CA VAL A 46 -9.67 -22.58 13.83
C VAL A 46 -8.88 -21.29 14.01
N VAL A 47 -9.50 -20.19 13.65
CA VAL A 47 -8.95 -18.86 13.81
C VAL A 47 -9.80 -18.15 14.87
N ASP A 48 -9.23 -17.89 16.03
CA ASP A 48 -9.87 -17.19 17.13
C ASP A 48 -9.38 -15.73 17.18
N THR A 49 -10.28 -14.77 17.38
CA THR A 49 -9.90 -13.39 17.61
C THR A 49 -9.60 -13.21 19.10
N ILE A 50 -8.33 -12.90 19.42
CA ILE A 50 -7.85 -12.72 20.79
C ILE A 50 -7.79 -11.27 21.25
N GLY A 51 -7.93 -10.33 20.32
CA GLY A 51 -7.91 -8.90 20.64
C GLY A 51 -8.09 -8.02 19.42
N TYR A 52 -8.05 -6.71 19.67
CA TYR A 52 -8.09 -5.68 18.63
C TYR A 52 -7.01 -4.64 18.90
N GLU A 53 -6.30 -4.23 17.86
CA GLU A 53 -5.30 -3.18 17.93
C GLU A 53 -5.69 -2.01 17.01
N PRO A 54 -5.64 -0.75 17.51
CA PRO A 54 -5.90 0.42 16.66
C PRO A 54 -4.87 0.52 15.53
N ILE A 55 -5.32 0.79 14.30
CA ILE A 55 -4.43 1.03 13.16
C ILE A 55 -3.55 2.25 13.42
N LEU A 56 -4.08 3.26 14.10
CA LEU A 56 -3.40 4.49 14.47
C LEU A 56 -2.05 4.24 15.17
N LYS A 57 -1.92 3.16 15.93
CA LYS A 57 -0.65 2.80 16.60
C LYS A 57 0.53 2.63 15.62
N SER A 58 0.27 2.15 14.40
CA SER A 58 1.28 1.98 13.35
C SER A 58 1.73 3.32 12.73
N PHE A 59 1.00 4.39 13.03
CA PHE A 59 1.25 5.75 12.55
C PHE A 59 1.77 6.68 13.65
N GLU A 60 2.04 6.16 14.87
CA GLU A 60 2.60 6.94 15.96
C GLU A 60 3.91 7.63 15.54
N GLY A 61 4.01 8.94 15.81
CA GLY A 61 5.16 9.74 15.41
C GLY A 61 5.24 10.13 13.92
N LYS A 62 4.26 9.73 13.11
CA LYS A 62 4.18 10.07 11.68
C LYS A 62 3.12 11.12 11.43
N ASP A 63 3.39 12.05 10.52
CA ASP A 63 2.43 13.06 10.08
C ASP A 63 1.50 12.49 9.01
N TYR A 64 0.66 11.51 9.38
CA TYR A 64 -0.25 10.83 8.47
C TYR A 64 -1.40 11.73 7.99
N GLN A 65 -1.74 12.79 8.74
CA GLN A 65 -2.79 13.73 8.35
C GLN A 65 -2.40 14.53 7.11
N ASN A 66 -1.10 14.81 6.96
CA ASN A 66 -0.54 15.53 5.82
C ASN A 66 0.11 14.61 4.77
N MET A 67 -0.06 13.29 4.88
CA MET A 67 0.62 12.32 4.02
C MET A 67 0.31 12.46 2.52
N PHE A 68 -0.79 13.11 2.19
CA PHE A 68 -1.16 13.37 0.79
C PHE A 68 -0.61 14.69 0.25
N ASN A 69 -0.05 15.55 1.09
CA ASN A 69 0.52 16.80 0.63
C ASN A 69 1.87 16.55 -0.04
N VAL A 70 2.10 17.20 -1.17
CA VAL A 70 3.37 17.10 -1.88
C VAL A 70 4.41 17.96 -1.15
N PRO A 71 5.53 17.36 -0.66
CA PRO A 71 6.56 18.11 0.03
C PRO A 71 7.16 19.22 -0.85
N GLY A 72 7.32 20.41 -0.29
CA GLY A 72 7.92 21.54 -0.98
C GLY A 72 7.02 22.26 -2.00
N VAL A 73 5.79 21.81 -2.19
CA VAL A 73 4.82 22.43 -3.12
C VAL A 73 3.55 22.80 -2.38
N GLU A 74 3.37 24.09 -2.12
CA GLU A 74 2.22 24.58 -1.36
C GLU A 74 0.89 24.32 -2.09
N GLY A 75 -0.08 23.77 -1.36
CA GLY A 75 -1.44 23.51 -1.86
C GLY A 75 -1.58 22.36 -2.85
N LYS A 76 -0.49 21.65 -3.17
CA LYS A 76 -0.54 20.48 -4.06
C LYS A 76 -0.62 19.18 -3.25
N GLN A 77 -1.49 18.27 -3.68
CA GLN A 77 -1.61 16.93 -3.13
C GLN A 77 -1.32 15.88 -4.18
N PHE A 78 -0.83 14.72 -3.73
CA PHE A 78 -0.73 13.54 -4.59
C PHE A 78 -2.11 13.14 -5.12
N ASP A 79 -2.18 12.78 -6.38
CA ASP A 79 -3.35 12.15 -6.97
C ASP A 79 -3.34 10.67 -6.57
N LEU A 80 -4.43 10.21 -5.96
CA LEU A 80 -4.60 8.82 -5.58
C LEU A 80 -5.57 8.15 -6.53
N VAL A 81 -5.13 7.12 -7.20
CA VAL A 81 -5.92 6.31 -8.13
C VAL A 81 -5.91 4.86 -7.66
N ILE A 82 -7.05 4.20 -7.72
CA ILE A 82 -7.19 2.78 -7.39
C ILE A 82 -7.61 1.99 -8.62
N GLY A 83 -7.20 0.74 -8.69
CA GLY A 83 -7.50 -0.17 -9.78
C GLY A 83 -7.55 -1.62 -9.36
N LEU A 84 -7.75 -2.49 -10.33
CA LEU A 84 -7.73 -3.95 -10.16
C LEU A 84 -6.79 -4.53 -11.21
N VAL A 85 -5.90 -5.41 -10.77
CA VAL A 85 -5.00 -6.15 -11.66
C VAL A 85 -5.30 -7.64 -11.56
N GLU A 86 -5.47 -8.30 -12.67
CA GLU A 86 -5.62 -9.76 -12.71
C GLU A 86 -4.23 -10.40 -12.60
N LYS A 87 -3.96 -11.10 -11.50
CA LYS A 87 -2.67 -11.75 -11.23
C LYS A 87 -2.61 -13.20 -11.69
N ILE A 88 -3.71 -13.91 -11.53
CA ILE A 88 -3.91 -15.29 -11.97
C ILE A 88 -5.35 -15.36 -12.51
N ALA A 89 -5.62 -16.22 -13.48
CA ALA A 89 -6.92 -16.34 -14.11
C ALA A 89 -8.08 -16.29 -13.10
N GLY A 90 -8.89 -15.22 -13.17
CA GLY A 90 -10.02 -14.96 -12.29
C GLY A 90 -9.70 -14.33 -10.93
N LEU A 91 -8.43 -14.14 -10.54
CA LEU A 91 -8.05 -13.48 -9.30
C LEU A 91 -7.71 -12.01 -9.55
N GLN A 92 -8.64 -11.13 -9.23
CA GLN A 92 -8.43 -9.68 -9.28
C GLN A 92 -7.87 -9.19 -7.93
N VAL A 93 -6.74 -8.49 -8.00
CA VAL A 93 -6.06 -7.90 -6.84
C VAL A 93 -6.19 -6.39 -6.91
N PRO A 94 -6.67 -5.72 -5.85
CA PRO A 94 -6.72 -4.28 -5.81
C PRO A 94 -5.31 -3.69 -5.75
N VAL A 95 -5.11 -2.64 -6.52
CA VAL A 95 -3.87 -1.87 -6.60
C VAL A 95 -4.16 -0.40 -6.46
N PHE A 96 -3.14 0.36 -6.13
CA PHE A 96 -3.21 1.82 -6.05
C PHE A 96 -1.99 2.45 -6.71
N GLU A 97 -2.13 3.70 -7.09
CA GLU A 97 -1.05 4.57 -7.52
C GLU A 97 -1.27 5.96 -6.92
N ALA A 98 -0.32 6.41 -6.10
CA ALA A 98 -0.26 7.79 -5.63
C ALA A 98 0.81 8.52 -6.45
N ARG A 99 0.44 9.60 -7.16
CA ARG A 99 1.32 10.25 -8.13
C ARG A 99 1.23 11.77 -8.10
N THR A 100 2.29 12.43 -8.56
CA THR A 100 2.32 13.86 -8.81
C THR A 100 3.19 14.16 -10.04
N GLU A 101 2.87 15.23 -10.76
CA GLU A 101 3.62 15.62 -11.94
C GLU A 101 5.01 16.15 -11.56
N LYS A 102 6.06 15.71 -12.26
CA LYS A 102 7.44 16.18 -12.06
C LYS A 102 7.55 17.70 -12.24
N LYS A 103 6.83 18.26 -13.20
CA LYS A 103 6.84 19.72 -13.43
C LYS A 103 6.38 20.54 -12.21
N ASP A 104 5.47 19.99 -11.39
CA ASP A 104 5.00 20.64 -10.17
C ASP A 104 6.06 20.56 -9.07
N LEU A 105 6.72 19.39 -8.93
CA LEU A 105 7.82 19.20 -7.98
C LEU A 105 9.04 20.07 -8.30
N LEU A 106 9.34 20.26 -9.59
CA LEU A 106 10.50 21.02 -10.06
C LEU A 106 10.26 22.52 -10.11
N LYS A 107 9.05 22.98 -9.82
CA LYS A 107 8.67 24.39 -9.84
C LYS A 107 9.50 25.19 -8.82
N GLY A 108 10.22 26.19 -9.30
CA GLY A 108 11.07 27.04 -8.46
C GLY A 108 12.52 26.54 -8.33
N MET A 109 12.86 25.39 -8.91
CA MET A 109 14.25 24.93 -9.03
C MET A 109 14.99 25.61 -10.18
N ASP A 110 16.28 25.33 -10.32
CA ASP A 110 17.11 25.87 -11.41
C ASP A 110 16.52 25.50 -12.78
N ILE A 111 16.28 26.54 -13.59
CA ILE A 111 15.60 26.40 -14.89
C ILE A 111 16.37 25.48 -15.84
N SER A 112 17.71 25.47 -15.78
CA SER A 112 18.54 24.65 -16.65
C SER A 112 18.41 23.14 -16.29
N LEU A 113 18.34 22.83 -15.00
CA LEU A 113 18.15 21.47 -14.53
C LEU A 113 16.73 20.95 -14.82
N VAL A 114 15.73 21.81 -14.63
CA VAL A 114 14.34 21.49 -15.00
C VAL A 114 14.23 21.17 -16.48
N LYS A 115 14.86 21.99 -17.33
CA LYS A 115 14.85 21.78 -18.77
C LYS A 115 15.52 20.47 -19.18
N GLN A 116 16.67 20.14 -18.57
CA GLN A 116 17.35 18.86 -18.81
C GLN A 116 16.48 17.64 -18.41
N GLU A 117 15.81 17.72 -17.28
CA GLU A 117 14.89 16.66 -16.84
C GLU A 117 13.72 16.48 -17.80
N MET A 118 13.12 17.57 -18.28
CA MET A 118 12.01 17.53 -19.23
C MET A 118 12.46 17.00 -20.60
N GLU A 119 13.63 17.41 -21.09
CA GLU A 119 14.22 16.86 -22.32
C GLU A 119 14.54 15.37 -22.20
N ALA A 120 15.00 14.91 -21.03
CA ALA A 120 15.23 13.50 -20.75
C ALA A 120 13.93 12.66 -20.76
N ILE A 121 12.81 13.24 -20.32
CA ILE A 121 11.48 12.62 -20.41
C ILE A 121 11.04 12.52 -21.87
N GLU A 122 11.13 13.61 -22.63
CA GLU A 122 10.75 13.64 -24.04
C GLU A 122 11.57 12.67 -24.92
N SER A 123 12.83 12.41 -24.54
CA SER A 123 13.72 11.47 -25.23
C SER A 123 13.63 10.01 -24.74
N ASP A 124 12.64 9.66 -23.90
CA ASP A 124 12.47 8.33 -23.29
C ASP A 124 13.66 7.83 -22.45
N GLN A 125 14.58 8.71 -22.07
CA GLN A 125 15.72 8.35 -21.21
C GLN A 125 15.26 8.15 -19.75
N ILE A 126 14.22 8.85 -19.33
CA ILE A 126 13.60 8.73 -18.00
C ILE A 126 12.12 8.41 -18.17
N LYS A 127 11.66 7.33 -17.55
CA LYS A 127 10.28 6.90 -17.65
C LYS A 127 9.34 7.82 -16.86
N GLY A 128 8.42 8.43 -17.61
CA GLY A 128 7.20 9.04 -17.10
C GLY A 128 7.34 10.47 -16.61
N GLU A 129 6.27 11.22 -16.82
CA GLU A 129 6.07 12.60 -16.40
C GLU A 129 5.72 12.73 -14.91
N TYR A 130 5.49 11.59 -14.24
CA TYR A 130 5.03 11.51 -12.86
C TYR A 130 6.09 10.90 -11.96
N VAL A 131 6.14 11.36 -10.73
CA VAL A 131 6.70 10.61 -9.60
C VAL A 131 5.55 9.89 -8.94
N SER A 132 5.67 8.56 -8.78
CA SER A 132 4.59 7.73 -8.25
C SER A 132 5.07 6.64 -7.29
N VAL A 133 4.16 6.25 -6.40
CA VAL A 133 4.26 5.08 -5.52
C VAL A 133 3.09 4.15 -5.82
N GLY A 134 3.36 2.86 -5.93
CA GLY A 134 2.40 1.89 -6.39
C GLY A 134 2.32 1.84 -7.91
N SER A 135 1.42 1.05 -8.46
CA SER A 135 1.18 0.91 -9.89
C SER A 135 -0.24 0.42 -10.17
N LEU A 136 -0.84 0.90 -11.26
CA LEU A 136 -2.13 0.40 -11.74
C LEU A 136 -1.99 -0.86 -12.61
N ASN A 137 -0.76 -1.21 -13.01
CA ASN A 137 -0.48 -2.34 -13.90
C ASN A 137 0.14 -3.54 -13.18
N GLU A 138 0.70 -3.31 -11.98
CA GLU A 138 1.42 -4.33 -11.21
C GLU A 138 1.07 -4.24 -9.73
N VAL A 139 1.12 -5.39 -9.05
CA VAL A 139 0.94 -5.46 -7.60
C VAL A 139 2.26 -5.08 -6.93
N THR A 140 2.48 -3.80 -6.72
CA THR A 140 3.66 -3.24 -6.08
C THR A 140 3.29 -2.06 -5.17
N SER A 141 4.11 -1.82 -4.16
CA SER A 141 4.10 -0.60 -3.34
C SER A 141 5.38 0.23 -3.50
N GLY A 142 6.25 -0.16 -4.44
CA GLY A 142 7.49 0.56 -4.75
C GLY A 142 7.24 1.88 -5.49
N GLY A 143 8.22 2.77 -5.44
CA GLY A 143 8.24 3.99 -6.24
C GLY A 143 8.84 3.75 -7.64
N ASN A 144 8.58 4.67 -8.55
CA ASN A 144 9.11 4.64 -9.91
C ASN A 144 10.50 5.32 -10.05
N TRP A 145 11.10 5.74 -8.93
CA TRP A 145 12.45 6.30 -8.89
C TRP A 145 13.54 5.22 -8.82
N PRO A 146 14.80 5.57 -9.16
CA PRO A 146 15.92 4.64 -9.11
C PRO A 146 16.14 4.08 -7.69
N PRO A 147 16.39 2.77 -7.52
CA PRO A 147 16.64 2.15 -6.21
C PRO A 147 17.83 2.75 -5.44
N SER A 148 18.74 3.44 -6.14
CA SER A 148 19.87 4.15 -5.51
C SER A 148 19.43 5.28 -4.58
N TYR A 149 18.27 5.90 -4.82
CA TYR A 149 17.74 6.96 -3.97
C TYR A 149 17.27 6.43 -2.61
N ASP A 150 16.75 5.20 -2.57
CA ASP A 150 16.35 4.56 -1.32
C ASP A 150 17.55 4.20 -0.42
N LYS A 151 18.73 3.97 -1.03
CA LYS A 151 19.96 3.66 -0.27
C LYS A 151 20.57 4.89 0.39
N ALA A 152 20.54 6.04 -0.27
CA ALA A 152 21.07 7.28 0.28
C ALA A 152 20.37 7.68 1.60
N ASN A 153 19.04 7.51 1.65
CA ASN A 153 18.26 7.81 2.84
C ASN A 153 18.53 6.85 4.01
N ARG A 154 18.92 5.59 3.74
CA ARG A 154 19.24 4.61 4.80
C ARG A 154 20.59 4.81 5.44
N GLU A 155 21.54 5.39 4.73
CA GLU A 155 22.87 5.69 5.28
C GLU A 155 22.81 6.89 6.25
N GLU A 156 21.96 7.89 5.99
CA GLU A 156 21.73 9.03 6.88
C GLU A 156 20.99 8.67 8.18
N GLU A 157 20.14 7.61 8.19
CA GLU A 157 19.47 7.13 9.41
C GLU A 157 20.38 6.30 10.32
N ASN A 158 21.42 5.66 9.78
CA ASN A 158 22.34 4.83 10.56
C ASN A 158 23.50 5.62 11.21
N ASP A 159 23.69 6.88 10.82
CA ASP A 159 24.75 7.77 11.38
C ASP A 159 24.22 8.74 12.47
N LYS A 160 23.00 8.53 12.98
CA LYS A 160 22.42 9.26 14.13
C LYS A 160 22.15 8.33 15.28
#